data_928fea259170592c2d4914cb08cc3f7f
#
_entry.id   928fea259170592c2d4914cb08cc3f7f
#
_cell.length_a   1.000
_cell.length_b   1.000
_cell.length_c   1.000
_cell.angle_alpha   90.00
_cell.angle_beta   90.00
_cell.angle_gamma   90.00
#
_symmetry.space_group_name_H-M   'P 1'
#
loop_
_entity.id
_entity.type
_entity.pdbx_description
1 polymer ?
#
loop_
_entity_poly.entity_id
_entity_poly.type
_entity_poly.pdbx_seq_one_letter_code
_entity_poly.pdbx_strand_id
1 'polypeptide(L)'
;NKVALEQEVYAARLYLEIERVRFSERLSIEFDIEPGTEKALVPSLILQPLIENAIKYAVASQINGGAIVITAKKFGHDLLLEVADNGPGMTINNGLVKNNDSGVGLVNTKERLAALYDNDFALVLTHNQPRGLKVNIRIPLQLEQTEQKNA
;
A
#
# COMPACT_ATOMS: atom_id res chain seq x y z
N ASN A 1 -5.23 13.66 -9.06
CA ASN A 1 -4.11 13.14 -9.72
C ASN A 1 -3.97 11.66 -9.60
N LYS A 2 -4.35 10.96 -10.64
CA LYS A 2 -4.34 9.51 -10.64
C LYS A 2 -3.38 9.00 -11.70
N VAL A 3 -2.75 7.87 -11.41
CA VAL A 3 -1.84 7.20 -12.32
C VAL A 3 -2.20 5.73 -12.39
N ALA A 4 -1.68 5.02 -13.39
CA ALA A 4 -1.91 3.59 -13.48
C ALA A 4 -1.16 2.88 -12.36
N LEU A 5 -1.77 1.83 -11.83
CA LEU A 5 -1.17 1.07 -10.74
C LEU A 5 0.24 0.58 -11.09
N GLU A 6 0.46 0.18 -12.34
CA GLU A 6 1.78 -0.31 -12.73
C GLU A 6 2.86 0.75 -12.55
N GLN A 7 2.52 2.04 -12.66
CA GLN A 7 3.48 3.10 -12.41
C GLN A 7 3.83 3.18 -10.94
N GLU A 8 2.84 3.01 -10.06
CA GLU A 8 3.09 3.01 -8.62
C GLU A 8 3.91 1.79 -8.22
N VAL A 9 3.64 0.65 -8.81
CA VAL A 9 4.40 -0.56 -8.53
C VAL A 9 5.84 -0.39 -9.00
N TYR A 10 6.04 0.20 -10.18
CA TYR A 10 7.39 0.44 -10.68
C TYR A 10 8.17 1.37 -9.75
N ALA A 11 7.55 2.47 -9.33
CA ALA A 11 8.19 3.39 -8.41
C ALA A 11 8.50 2.73 -7.07
N ALA A 12 7.58 1.89 -6.60
CA ALA A 12 7.78 1.17 -5.34
C ALA A 12 8.97 0.20 -5.46
N ARG A 13 9.08 -0.49 -6.59
CA ARG A 13 10.21 -1.40 -6.79
C ARG A 13 11.54 -0.66 -6.79
N LEU A 14 11.59 0.52 -7.42
CA LEU A 14 12.82 1.32 -7.41
C LEU A 14 13.17 1.77 -6.00
N TYR A 15 12.18 2.24 -5.25
CA TYR A 15 12.42 2.65 -3.88
C TYR A 15 12.95 1.49 -3.04
N LEU A 16 12.36 0.32 -3.21
CA LEU A 16 12.75 -0.85 -2.42
C LEU A 16 14.13 -1.37 -2.81
N GLU A 17 14.54 -1.19 -4.08
CA GLU A 17 15.90 -1.54 -4.48
C GLU A 17 16.91 -0.69 -3.71
N ILE A 18 16.61 0.59 -3.52
CA ILE A 18 17.49 1.47 -2.77
C ILE A 18 17.54 1.03 -1.30
N GLU A 19 16.39 0.71 -0.72
CA GLU A 19 16.34 0.27 0.67
C GLU A 19 17.00 -1.09 0.87
N ARG A 20 17.02 -1.92 -0.18
CA ARG A 20 17.67 -3.21 -0.09
C ARG A 20 19.17 -3.09 0.09
N VAL A 21 19.79 -2.05 -0.44
CA VAL A 21 21.19 -1.77 -0.20
C VAL A 21 21.42 -1.57 1.29
N ARG A 22 20.49 -0.88 1.95
CA ARG A 22 20.61 -0.57 3.37
C ARG A 22 20.34 -1.77 4.26
N PHE A 23 19.34 -2.59 3.92
CA PHE A 23 18.90 -3.69 4.78
C PHE A 23 19.36 -5.05 4.31
N SER A 24 19.83 -5.15 3.07
CA SER A 24 20.40 -6.37 2.53
C SER A 24 19.39 -7.53 2.63
N GLU A 25 19.80 -8.66 3.13
CA GLU A 25 18.94 -9.84 3.20
C GLU A 25 17.86 -9.73 4.27
N ARG A 26 17.90 -8.69 5.08
CA ARG A 26 16.90 -8.52 6.12
C ARG A 26 15.55 -8.03 5.57
N LEU A 27 15.54 -7.59 4.32
CA LEU A 27 14.31 -7.07 3.71
C LEU A 27 13.83 -8.04 2.63
N SER A 28 12.68 -8.63 2.86
CA SER A 28 12.03 -9.51 1.89
C SER A 28 10.79 -8.80 1.35
N ILE A 29 10.63 -8.81 0.03
CA ILE A 29 9.53 -8.08 -0.61
C ILE A 29 8.87 -8.97 -1.63
N GLU A 30 7.55 -8.95 -1.63
CA GLU A 30 6.77 -9.69 -2.60
C GLU A 30 5.67 -8.78 -3.14
N PHE A 31 5.46 -8.81 -4.46
CA PHE A 31 4.36 -8.10 -5.09
C PHE A 31 3.40 -9.15 -5.65
N ASP A 32 2.15 -9.09 -5.20
CA ASP A 32 1.11 -10.00 -5.66
C ASP A 32 0.04 -9.15 -6.36
N ILE A 33 0.30 -8.85 -7.63
CA ILE A 33 -0.53 -7.96 -8.41
C ILE A 33 -1.40 -8.80 -9.34
N GLU A 34 -2.69 -8.81 -9.08
CA GLU A 34 -3.61 -9.63 -9.88
C GLU A 34 -3.60 -9.16 -11.34
N PRO A 35 -3.47 -10.09 -12.31
CA PRO A 35 -3.52 -9.69 -13.71
C PRO A 35 -4.81 -8.92 -14.01
N GLY A 36 -4.66 -7.85 -14.77
CA GLY A 36 -5.78 -6.99 -15.09
C GLY A 36 -5.88 -5.75 -14.22
N THR A 37 -5.13 -5.68 -13.12
CA THR A 37 -5.17 -4.49 -12.26
C THR A 37 -4.08 -3.48 -12.62
N GLU A 38 -3.16 -3.83 -13.52
CA GLU A 38 -2.03 -2.96 -13.83
C GLU A 38 -2.45 -1.59 -14.37
N LYS A 39 -3.56 -1.56 -15.09
CA LYS A 39 -4.08 -0.32 -15.67
C LYS A 39 -5.10 0.38 -14.79
N ALA A 40 -5.34 -0.13 -13.59
CA ALA A 40 -6.26 0.52 -12.67
C ALA A 40 -5.68 1.87 -12.24
N LEU A 41 -6.53 2.88 -12.18
CA LEU A 41 -6.11 4.21 -11.77
C LEU A 41 -6.11 4.31 -10.27
N VAL A 42 -5.01 4.79 -9.71
CA VAL A 42 -4.86 4.98 -8.28
C VAL A 42 -4.29 6.37 -8.02
N PRO A 43 -4.49 6.91 -6.83
CA PRO A 43 -3.88 8.21 -6.52
C PRO A 43 -2.37 8.09 -6.62
N SER A 44 -1.72 9.11 -7.20
CA SER A 44 -0.26 9.08 -7.32
C SER A 44 0.36 9.04 -5.91
N LEU A 45 1.42 8.27 -5.76
CA LEU A 45 2.14 8.11 -4.49
C LEU A 45 1.25 7.52 -3.39
N ILE A 46 0.30 6.64 -3.78
CA ILE A 46 -0.53 6.01 -2.77
C ILE A 46 0.23 4.92 -2.01
N LEU A 47 1.10 4.19 -2.69
CA LEU A 47 1.81 3.08 -2.06
C LEU A 47 3.03 3.52 -1.27
N GLN A 48 3.68 4.59 -1.69
CA GLN A 48 4.96 4.99 -1.10
C GLN A 48 4.89 5.21 0.42
N PRO A 49 3.95 6.01 0.95
CA PRO A 49 3.91 6.21 2.40
C PRO A 49 3.63 4.93 3.17
N LEU A 50 2.85 4.02 2.58
CA LEU A 50 2.53 2.76 3.24
C LEU A 50 3.75 1.86 3.31
N ILE A 51 4.54 1.85 2.25
CA ILE A 51 5.76 1.06 2.20
C ILE A 51 6.81 1.65 3.12
N GLU A 52 6.93 2.98 3.16
CA GLU A 52 7.85 3.64 4.08
C GLU A 52 7.54 3.30 5.53
N ASN A 53 6.25 3.30 5.87
CA ASN A 53 5.84 2.92 7.23
C ASN A 53 6.19 1.47 7.53
N ALA A 54 5.95 0.57 6.59
CA ALA A 54 6.25 -0.83 6.79
C ALA A 54 7.75 -1.04 7.03
N ILE A 55 8.59 -0.36 6.27
CA ILE A 55 10.03 -0.46 6.45
C ILE A 55 10.44 0.09 7.81
N LYS A 56 9.90 1.25 8.17
CA LYS A 56 10.27 1.89 9.44
C LYS A 56 9.92 1.03 10.64
N TYR A 57 8.73 0.44 10.63
CA TYR A 57 8.24 -0.25 11.82
C TYR A 57 8.44 -1.76 11.79
N ALA A 58 8.58 -2.34 10.61
CA ALA A 58 8.69 -3.79 10.53
C ALA A 58 10.10 -4.28 10.22
N VAL A 59 10.90 -3.48 9.53
CA VAL A 59 12.21 -3.92 9.08
C VAL A 59 13.32 -3.27 9.87
N ALA A 60 13.29 -1.93 9.95
CA ALA A 60 14.41 -1.17 10.52
C ALA A 60 14.63 -1.49 11.99
N SER A 61 13.57 -1.80 12.72
CA SER A 61 13.65 -2.06 14.16
C SER A 61 13.84 -3.54 14.50
N GLN A 62 13.93 -4.41 13.50
CA GLN A 62 13.99 -5.85 13.74
C GLN A 62 15.35 -6.39 13.33
N ILE A 63 16.03 -7.07 14.27
CA ILE A 63 17.35 -7.63 14.00
C ILE A 63 17.30 -8.65 12.87
N ASN A 64 16.25 -9.46 12.84
CA ASN A 64 16.12 -10.49 11.82
C ASN A 64 15.44 -9.97 10.56
N GLY A 65 15.18 -8.66 10.49
CA GLY A 65 14.56 -8.08 9.33
C GLY A 65 13.08 -8.29 9.26
N GLY A 66 12.51 -8.07 8.11
CA GLY A 66 11.08 -8.21 7.94
C GLY A 66 10.69 -8.47 6.51
N ALA A 67 9.43 -8.85 6.33
CA ALA A 67 8.86 -9.13 5.03
C ALA A 67 7.70 -8.17 4.78
N ILE A 68 7.59 -7.70 3.53
CA ILE A 68 6.52 -6.83 3.11
C ILE A 68 5.88 -7.45 1.88
N VAL A 69 4.56 -7.57 1.87
CA VAL A 69 3.81 -8.07 0.72
C VAL A 69 2.86 -6.97 0.28
N ILE A 70 2.95 -6.61 -0.99
CA ILE A 70 2.08 -5.59 -1.59
C ILE A 70 1.14 -6.33 -2.53
N THR A 71 -0.17 -6.19 -2.28
CA THR A 71 -1.19 -6.94 -3.00
C THR A 71 -2.15 -5.98 -3.69
N ALA A 72 -2.54 -6.30 -4.91
CA ALA A 72 -3.60 -5.60 -5.62
C ALA A 72 -4.55 -6.63 -6.20
N LYS A 73 -5.83 -6.50 -5.90
CA LYS A 73 -6.85 -7.44 -6.33
C LYS A 73 -8.08 -6.70 -6.83
N LYS A 74 -8.75 -7.31 -7.77
CA LYS A 74 -10.01 -6.81 -8.25
C LYS A 74 -11.11 -7.55 -7.52
N PHE A 75 -12.08 -6.84 -6.98
CA PHE A 75 -13.18 -7.46 -6.27
C PHE A 75 -14.46 -6.73 -6.67
N GLY A 76 -15.24 -7.32 -7.55
CA GLY A 76 -16.42 -6.67 -8.07
C GLY A 76 -16.06 -5.42 -8.83
N HIS A 77 -16.62 -4.29 -8.42
CA HIS A 77 -16.34 -3.01 -9.04
C HIS A 77 -15.24 -2.25 -8.31
N ASP A 78 -14.56 -2.90 -7.40
CA ASP A 78 -13.55 -2.25 -6.56
C ASP A 78 -12.16 -2.77 -6.82
N LEU A 79 -11.19 -1.94 -6.49
CA LEU A 79 -9.79 -2.32 -6.43
C LEU A 79 -9.39 -2.37 -4.96
N LEU A 80 -8.81 -3.48 -4.56
CA LEU A 80 -8.31 -3.65 -3.19
C LEU A 80 -6.80 -3.62 -3.22
N LEU A 81 -6.22 -2.73 -2.43
CA LEU A 81 -4.76 -2.63 -2.27
C LEU A 81 -4.42 -2.97 -0.83
N GLU A 82 -3.33 -3.69 -0.65
CA GLU A 82 -2.92 -4.06 0.69
C GLU A 82 -1.41 -4.00 0.80
N VAL A 83 -0.92 -3.41 1.87
CA VAL A 83 0.49 -3.47 2.23
C VAL A 83 0.56 -4.17 3.58
N ALA A 84 1.13 -5.36 3.59
CA ALA A 84 1.20 -6.20 4.79
C ALA A 84 2.65 -6.36 5.19
N ASP A 85 2.92 -6.28 6.49
CA ASP A 85 4.25 -6.56 7.02
C ASP A 85 4.15 -7.60 8.12
N ASN A 86 5.30 -8.17 8.50
CA ASN A 86 5.36 -9.15 9.57
C ASN A 86 6.09 -8.60 10.79
N GLY A 87 6.04 -7.30 10.99
CA GLY A 87 6.68 -6.65 12.13
C GLY A 87 5.96 -6.93 13.45
N PRO A 88 6.26 -6.12 14.48
CA PRO A 88 5.62 -6.33 15.78
C PRO A 88 4.14 -6.00 15.80
N GLY A 89 3.67 -5.28 14.79
CA GLY A 89 2.28 -4.86 14.77
C GLY A 89 2.07 -3.62 15.61
N MET A 90 0.83 -3.21 15.69
CA MET A 90 0.44 -2.02 16.44
C MET A 90 -0.91 -2.24 17.09
N THR A 91 -1.20 -1.45 18.10
CA THR A 91 -2.52 -1.46 18.70
C THR A 91 -3.49 -0.79 17.74
N ILE A 92 -4.53 -1.52 17.36
CA ILE A 92 -5.55 -1.01 16.46
C ILE A 92 -6.84 -0.81 17.23
N ASN A 93 -7.48 0.34 17.02
CA ASN A 93 -8.75 0.64 17.66
C ASN A 93 -9.71 1.11 16.58
N ASN A 94 -10.73 0.30 16.28
CA ASN A 94 -11.73 0.61 15.26
C ASN A 94 -11.09 0.84 13.90
N GLY A 95 -10.07 0.05 13.57
CA GLY A 95 -9.39 0.17 12.27
C GLY A 95 -8.43 1.33 12.17
N LEU A 96 -8.17 2.02 13.28
CA LEU A 96 -7.25 3.15 13.31
C LEU A 96 -6.09 2.84 14.23
N VAL A 97 -4.91 3.36 13.89
CA VAL A 97 -3.73 3.18 14.72
C VAL A 97 -3.84 4.12 15.92
N LYS A 98 -3.63 3.56 17.11
CA LYS A 98 -3.72 4.34 18.32
C LYS A 98 -2.49 5.19 18.56
N ASN A 99 -1.37 4.79 18.00
CA ASN A 99 -0.11 5.47 18.22
C ASN A 99 0.08 6.58 17.19
N ASN A 100 0.44 7.77 17.66
CA ASN A 100 0.49 8.93 16.79
C ASN A 100 1.62 8.93 15.76
N ASP A 101 2.70 8.22 16.00
CA ASP A 101 3.85 8.30 15.10
C ASP A 101 3.57 7.78 13.71
N SER A 102 2.82 6.68 13.60
CA SER A 102 2.48 6.15 12.30
C SER A 102 1.14 6.71 11.83
N GLY A 103 0.40 7.37 12.71
CA GLY A 103 -0.92 7.88 12.39
C GLY A 103 -0.91 9.03 11.42
N VAL A 104 0.16 9.83 11.41
CA VAL A 104 0.20 11.03 10.55
C VAL A 104 0.16 10.65 9.08
N GLY A 105 0.99 9.70 8.67
CA GLY A 105 1.00 9.27 7.27
C GLY A 105 -0.32 8.67 6.84
N LEU A 106 -0.96 7.90 7.74
CA LEU A 106 -2.23 7.27 7.43
C LEU A 106 -3.37 8.28 7.40
N VAL A 107 -3.32 9.29 8.29
CA VAL A 107 -4.31 10.36 8.27
C VAL A 107 -4.23 11.12 6.94
N ASN A 108 -3.02 11.44 6.49
CA ASN A 108 -2.84 12.15 5.23
C ASN A 108 -3.34 11.30 4.06
N THR A 109 -3.07 10.00 4.09
CA THR A 109 -3.57 9.11 3.04
C THR A 109 -5.09 9.09 3.03
N LYS A 110 -5.70 9.01 4.20
CA LYS A 110 -7.16 8.98 4.31
C LYS A 110 -7.75 10.27 3.77
N GLU A 111 -7.15 11.41 4.09
CA GLU A 111 -7.64 12.70 3.61
C GLU A 111 -7.55 12.79 2.09
N ARG A 112 -6.47 12.28 1.51
CA ARG A 112 -6.36 12.28 0.05
C ARG A 112 -7.42 11.42 -0.59
N LEU A 113 -7.67 10.24 0.00
CA LEU A 113 -8.70 9.34 -0.53
C LEU A 113 -10.08 10.00 -0.44
N ALA A 114 -10.37 10.66 0.68
CA ALA A 114 -11.64 11.35 0.82
C ALA A 114 -11.79 12.47 -0.21
N ALA A 115 -10.70 13.20 -0.48
CA ALA A 115 -10.75 14.28 -1.46
C ALA A 115 -11.01 13.74 -2.87
N LEU A 116 -10.51 12.55 -3.19
CA LEU A 116 -10.65 12.00 -4.54
C LEU A 116 -11.90 11.16 -4.71
N TYR A 117 -12.38 10.54 -3.67
CA TYR A 117 -13.47 9.55 -3.78
C TYR A 117 -14.67 9.85 -2.90
N ASP A 118 -14.64 10.95 -2.15
CA ASP A 118 -15.69 11.31 -1.19
C ASP A 118 -15.87 10.20 -0.17
N ASN A 119 -17.01 9.54 -0.16
CA ASN A 119 -17.27 8.46 0.78
C ASN A 119 -17.02 7.07 0.17
N ASP A 120 -16.66 7.03 -1.11
CA ASP A 120 -16.55 5.77 -1.80
C ASP A 120 -15.14 5.22 -1.73
N PHE A 121 -14.69 4.98 -0.52
CA PHE A 121 -13.40 4.34 -0.27
C PHE A 121 -13.40 3.78 1.14
N ALA A 122 -12.43 2.92 1.41
CA ALA A 122 -12.18 2.47 2.78
C ALA A 122 -10.67 2.41 2.99
N LEU A 123 -10.24 2.75 4.19
CA LEU A 123 -8.85 2.60 4.63
C LEU A 123 -8.94 1.96 6.00
N VAL A 124 -8.55 0.69 6.08
CA VAL A 124 -8.72 -0.11 7.29
C VAL A 124 -7.42 -0.79 7.64
N LEU A 125 -7.08 -0.75 8.92
CA LEU A 125 -5.91 -1.42 9.44
C LEU A 125 -6.35 -2.71 10.11
N THR A 126 -5.65 -3.80 9.80
CA THR A 126 -5.93 -5.09 10.42
C THR A 126 -4.61 -5.73 10.83
N HIS A 127 -4.72 -6.74 11.68
CA HIS A 127 -3.53 -7.49 12.10
C HIS A 127 -3.17 -8.51 11.05
N ASN A 128 -1.87 -8.66 10.78
CA ASN A 128 -1.39 -9.72 9.92
C ASN A 128 -1.19 -10.99 10.76
N GLN A 129 -1.18 -12.13 10.09
CA GLN A 129 -1.00 -13.41 10.74
C GLN A 129 0.33 -14.02 10.30
N PRO A 130 1.15 -14.52 11.20
CA PRO A 130 0.93 -14.63 12.65
C PRO A 130 1.20 -13.34 13.40
N ARG A 131 1.82 -12.35 12.77
CA ARG A 131 2.07 -11.04 13.39
C ARG A 131 2.26 -10.00 12.31
N GLY A 132 2.13 -8.74 12.67
CA GLY A 132 2.35 -7.62 11.78
C GLY A 132 1.09 -6.82 11.56
N LEU A 133 1.17 -5.91 10.60
CA LEU A 133 0.10 -4.98 10.28
C LEU A 133 -0.26 -5.09 8.81
N LYS A 134 -1.53 -4.98 8.51
CA LYS A 134 -2.02 -4.84 7.13
C LYS A 134 -2.72 -3.50 7.00
N VAL A 135 -2.33 -2.74 6.00
CA VAL A 135 -3.05 -1.54 5.62
C VAL A 135 -3.85 -1.89 4.38
N ASN A 136 -5.16 -1.80 4.48
CA ASN A 136 -6.08 -2.19 3.42
C ASN A 136 -6.78 -0.96 2.86
N ILE A 137 -6.78 -0.82 1.54
CA ILE A 137 -7.45 0.29 0.86
C ILE A 137 -8.41 -0.30 -0.15
N ARG A 138 -9.64 0.20 -0.16
CA ARG A 138 -10.63 -0.12 -1.19
C ARG A 138 -10.99 1.18 -1.89
N ILE A 139 -10.92 1.19 -3.21
CA ILE A 139 -11.35 2.32 -4.03
C ILE A 139 -12.11 1.78 -5.23
N PRO A 140 -12.92 2.61 -5.90
CA PRO A 140 -13.59 2.16 -7.11
C PRO A 140 -12.58 1.77 -8.17
N LEU A 141 -12.87 0.71 -8.90
CA LEU A 141 -12.00 0.27 -9.99
C LEU A 141 -12.25 1.15 -11.20
N GLN A 142 -11.26 1.90 -11.59
CA GLN A 142 -11.28 2.73 -12.78
C GLN A 142 -10.09 2.32 -13.61
N LEU A 143 -10.30 1.97 -14.86
CA LEU A 143 -9.20 1.56 -15.71
C LEU A 143 -8.69 2.74 -16.52
N GLU A 144 -7.39 2.78 -16.72
CA GLU A 144 -6.79 3.77 -17.60
C GLU A 144 -7.33 3.56 -19.00
N GLN A 145 -7.87 4.63 -19.59
CA GLN A 145 -8.42 4.50 -20.91
C GLN A 145 -7.29 4.45 -21.92
N THR A 146 -7.31 3.41 -22.75
CA THR A 146 -6.39 3.35 -23.84
C THR A 146 -6.76 4.46 -24.78
N GLU A 147 -5.78 5.25 -25.18
CA GLU A 147 -6.09 6.32 -26.07
C GLU A 147 -6.56 5.75 -27.38
N GLN A 148 -7.78 6.05 -27.72
CA GLN A 148 -8.31 5.54 -28.96
C GLN A 148 -7.96 6.45 -30.05
N LYS A 149 -6.90 6.14 -30.69
CA LYS A 149 -6.49 7.03 -31.65
C LYS A 149 -7.35 7.11 -32.76
N ASN A 150 -8.11 6.31 -32.99
CA ASN A 150 -8.83 6.31 -34.01
C ASN A 150 -9.84 6.90 -33.92
N ALA A 151 -9.90 7.11 -33.14
CA ALA A 151 -11.14 7.65 -33.09
C ALA A 151 -11.42 8.33 -34.29
#